data_4cef18c91b8bba4f0687bd46d3208468
#
_entry.id   4cef18c91b8bba4f0687bd46d3208468
#
_cell.length_a   1.000
_cell.length_b   1.000
_cell.length_c   1.000
_cell.angle_alpha   90.00
_cell.angle_beta   90.00
_cell.angle_gamma   90.00
#
_symmetry.space_group_name_H-M   'P 1'
#
loop_
_entity.id
_entity.type
_entity.pdbx_description
1 polymer ?
#
loop_
_entity_poly.entity_id
_entity_poly.type
_entity_poly.pdbx_seq_one_letter_code
_entity_poly.pdbx_strand_id
1 'polypeptide(L)'
;MLDEKRMERNKKWLVEKRARLQEDLGHMETAGEQVERPGLGTHMADQASEVFEQAKSLAVRQQLQRTLELINRALDKMANGTYGVCERCQEAIDPARLKAQPHATLCMSCQARLEQGSSSR
;
A
#
# COMPACT_ATOMS: atom_id res chain seq x y z
N MET A 1 -23.64 -0.07 -6.40
CA MET A 1 -22.79 -1.14 -6.88
C MET A 1 -22.07 -0.74 -8.15
N LEU A 2 -20.83 -1.21 -8.29
CA LEU A 2 -20.07 -0.93 -9.49
C LEU A 2 -20.56 -1.76 -10.67
N ASP A 3 -20.65 -1.14 -11.84
CA ASP A 3 -20.95 -1.88 -13.06
C ASP A 3 -19.71 -2.63 -13.54
N GLU A 4 -19.89 -3.50 -14.52
CA GLU A 4 -18.79 -4.34 -15.02
C GLU A 4 -17.61 -3.54 -15.56
N LYS A 5 -17.89 -2.43 -16.24
CA LYS A 5 -16.83 -1.60 -16.82
C LYS A 5 -15.97 -0.98 -15.74
N ARG A 6 -16.59 -0.48 -14.68
CA ARG A 6 -15.85 0.11 -13.57
C ARG A 6 -15.08 -0.95 -12.81
N MET A 7 -15.69 -2.11 -12.64
CA MET A 7 -15.03 -3.23 -11.98
C MET A 7 -13.79 -3.67 -12.74
N GLU A 8 -13.90 -3.82 -14.04
CA GLU A 8 -12.77 -4.22 -14.88
C GLU A 8 -11.66 -3.17 -14.89
N ARG A 9 -12.04 -1.90 -14.95
CA ARG A 9 -11.06 -0.81 -14.93
C ARG A 9 -10.29 -0.83 -13.62
N ASN A 10 -11.00 -0.98 -12.52
CA ASN A 10 -10.36 -1.02 -11.20
C ASN A 10 -9.49 -2.26 -11.05
N LYS A 11 -9.96 -3.40 -11.54
CA LYS A 11 -9.18 -4.63 -11.52
C LYS A 11 -7.89 -4.49 -12.32
N LYS A 12 -7.97 -3.90 -13.49
CA LYS A 12 -6.79 -3.67 -14.32
C LYS A 12 -5.78 -2.79 -13.59
N TRP A 13 -6.26 -1.72 -12.98
CA TRP A 13 -5.40 -0.82 -12.21
C TRP A 13 -4.71 -1.58 -11.06
N LEU A 14 -5.49 -2.40 -10.34
CA LEU A 14 -4.97 -3.16 -9.21
C LEU A 14 -3.90 -4.15 -9.64
N VAL A 15 -4.14 -4.87 -10.72
CA VAL A 15 -3.17 -5.84 -11.23
C VAL A 15 -1.88 -5.16 -11.68
N GLU A 16 -2.00 -4.05 -12.40
CA GLU A 16 -0.84 -3.30 -12.87
C GLU A 16 -0.06 -2.69 -11.70
N LYS A 17 -0.78 -2.14 -10.74
CA LYS A 17 -0.15 -1.55 -9.56
C LYS A 17 0.55 -2.61 -8.73
N ARG A 18 -0.07 -3.79 -8.58
CA ARG A 18 0.53 -4.91 -7.87
C ARG A 18 1.86 -5.31 -8.50
N ALA A 19 1.88 -5.44 -9.81
CA ALA A 19 3.11 -5.81 -10.52
C ALA A 19 4.21 -4.78 -10.29
N ARG A 20 3.86 -3.50 -10.33
CA ARG A 20 4.81 -2.42 -10.11
C ARG A 20 5.36 -2.42 -8.69
N LEU A 21 4.48 -2.64 -7.71
CA LEU A 21 4.89 -2.69 -6.31
C LEU A 21 5.81 -3.88 -6.04
N GLN A 22 5.50 -5.02 -6.63
CA GLN A 22 6.34 -6.21 -6.48
C GLN A 22 7.72 -5.97 -7.08
N GLU A 23 7.77 -5.31 -8.22
CA GLU A 23 9.03 -4.96 -8.86
C GLU A 23 9.83 -3.98 -7.99
N ASP A 24 9.17 -2.94 -7.50
CA ASP A 24 9.83 -1.94 -6.65
C ASP A 24 10.38 -2.58 -5.37
N LEU A 25 9.61 -3.46 -4.74
CA LEU A 25 10.06 -4.16 -3.56
C LEU A 25 11.24 -5.07 -3.85
N GLY A 26 11.22 -5.73 -5.00
CA GLY A 26 12.35 -6.57 -5.42
C GLY A 26 13.62 -5.76 -5.61
N HIS A 27 13.51 -4.58 -6.21
CA HIS A 27 14.65 -3.69 -6.38
C HIS A 27 15.19 -3.20 -5.05
N MET A 28 14.32 -2.88 -4.11
CA MET A 28 14.73 -2.43 -2.79
C MET A 28 15.50 -3.52 -2.04
N GLU A 29 15.08 -4.76 -2.15
CA GLU A 29 15.79 -5.87 -1.53
C GLU A 29 17.18 -6.05 -2.12
N THR A 30 17.27 -6.00 -3.44
CA THR A 30 18.55 -6.12 -4.14
C THR A 30 19.48 -4.98 -3.78
N ALA A 31 18.95 -3.76 -3.75
CA ALA A 31 19.74 -2.59 -3.38
C ALA A 31 20.23 -2.68 -1.94
N GLY A 32 19.39 -3.19 -1.05
CA GLY A 32 19.76 -3.40 0.34
C GLY A 32 20.93 -4.35 0.49
N GLU A 33 20.93 -5.43 -0.29
CA GLU A 33 22.03 -6.39 -0.28
C GLU A 33 23.32 -5.79 -0.82
N GLN A 34 23.22 -4.95 -1.83
CA GLN A 34 24.37 -4.32 -2.43
C GLN A 34 24.98 -3.25 -1.54
N VAL A 35 24.19 -2.64 -0.68
CA VAL A 35 24.65 -1.57 0.19
C VAL A 35 25.42 -2.10 1.39
N GLU A 36 25.34 -3.38 1.68
CA GLU A 36 26.12 -3.99 2.72
C GLU A 36 27.59 -4.09 2.32
N ARG A 37 28.25 -2.97 2.33
CA ARG A 37 29.69 -2.94 2.11
C ARG A 37 30.40 -2.82 3.44
N PRO A 38 31.50 -3.55 3.60
CA PRO A 38 32.32 -3.35 4.79
C PRO A 38 32.68 -1.87 4.86
N GLY A 39 32.42 -1.27 5.98
CA GLY A 39 32.63 0.14 6.17
C GLY A 39 34.02 0.57 5.79
N LEU A 40 34.13 1.32 4.74
CA LEU A 40 35.37 1.83 4.24
C LEU A 40 35.60 3.21 4.85
N GLY A 41 36.23 3.26 6.00
CA GLY A 41 36.66 4.49 6.60
C GLY A 41 35.57 5.57 6.65
N THR A 42 34.36 5.18 6.99
CA THR A 42 33.27 6.11 7.05
C THR A 42 33.41 7.04 8.25
N HIS A 43 33.23 8.32 8.02
CA HIS A 43 33.15 9.30 9.07
C HIS A 43 31.84 9.17 9.84
N MET A 44 31.79 9.67 11.06
CA MET A 44 30.56 9.62 11.86
C MET A 44 29.36 10.26 11.13
N ALA A 45 29.62 11.34 10.40
CA ALA A 45 28.56 12.00 9.63
C ALA A 45 28.01 11.09 8.54
N ASP A 46 28.88 10.32 7.88
CA ASP A 46 28.47 9.39 6.85
C ASP A 46 27.67 8.23 7.45
N GLN A 47 28.08 7.74 8.63
CA GLN A 47 27.36 6.68 9.33
C GLN A 47 25.96 7.14 9.75
N ALA A 48 25.83 8.35 10.25
CA ALA A 48 24.54 8.91 10.63
C ALA A 48 23.63 9.06 9.42
N SER A 49 24.21 9.48 8.28
CA SER A 49 23.47 9.61 7.04
C SER A 49 23.01 8.25 6.53
N GLU A 50 23.85 7.23 6.63
CA GLU A 50 23.48 5.87 6.22
C GLU A 50 22.35 5.31 7.07
N VAL A 51 22.40 5.52 8.38
CA VAL A 51 21.35 5.06 9.29
C VAL A 51 20.03 5.75 8.94
N PHE A 52 20.08 7.05 8.66
CA PHE A 52 18.91 7.81 8.27
C PHE A 52 18.31 7.28 6.97
N GLU A 53 19.16 7.02 5.96
CA GLU A 53 18.72 6.48 4.69
C GLU A 53 18.14 5.08 4.82
N GLN A 54 18.74 4.25 5.69
CA GLN A 54 18.22 2.90 5.95
C GLN A 54 16.84 2.95 6.61
N ALA A 55 16.66 3.85 7.57
CA ALA A 55 15.38 4.02 8.25
C ALA A 55 14.31 4.50 7.25
N LYS A 56 14.68 5.42 6.37
CA LYS A 56 13.81 5.94 5.34
C LYS A 56 13.41 4.83 4.36
N SER A 57 14.38 4.02 3.93
CA SER A 57 14.12 2.90 3.03
C SER A 57 13.19 1.88 3.67
N LEU A 58 13.38 1.59 4.96
CA LEU A 58 12.52 0.66 5.67
C LEU A 58 11.09 1.19 5.75
N ALA A 59 10.92 2.47 6.04
CA ALA A 59 9.60 3.08 6.10
C ALA A 59 8.88 3.02 4.75
N VAL A 60 9.60 3.31 3.67
CA VAL A 60 9.05 3.22 2.32
C VAL A 60 8.67 1.78 1.99
N ARG A 61 9.53 0.82 2.30
CA ARG A 61 9.26 -0.59 2.07
C ARG A 61 7.98 -1.02 2.80
N GLN A 62 7.85 -0.64 4.07
CA GLN A 62 6.67 -0.98 4.85
C GLN A 62 5.40 -0.39 4.25
N GLN A 63 5.48 0.84 3.75
CA GLN A 63 4.35 1.48 3.10
C GLN A 63 3.95 0.74 1.82
N LEU A 64 4.92 0.36 1.01
CA LEU A 64 4.67 -0.40 -0.22
C LEU A 64 4.07 -1.77 0.09
N GLN A 65 4.56 -2.43 1.13
CA GLN A 65 4.02 -3.72 1.56
C GLN A 65 2.58 -3.61 2.02
N ARG A 66 2.25 -2.56 2.78
CA ARG A 66 0.88 -2.33 3.22
C ARG A 66 -0.06 -2.09 2.04
N THR A 67 0.39 -1.29 1.08
CA THR A 67 -0.41 -1.04 -0.12
C THR A 67 -0.60 -2.33 -0.92
N LEU A 68 0.45 -3.14 -1.03
CA LEU A 68 0.36 -4.42 -1.73
C LEU A 68 -0.65 -5.36 -1.06
N GLU A 69 -0.65 -5.41 0.26
CA GLU A 69 -1.64 -6.21 1.00
C GLU A 69 -3.06 -5.76 0.72
N LEU A 70 -3.29 -4.44 0.70
CA LEU A 70 -4.61 -3.90 0.40
C LEU A 70 -5.04 -4.22 -1.03
N ILE A 71 -4.10 -4.18 -1.97
CA ILE A 71 -4.39 -4.52 -3.36
C ILE A 71 -4.75 -6.00 -3.48
N ASN A 72 -3.99 -6.88 -2.85
CA ASN A 72 -4.28 -8.31 -2.87
C ASN A 72 -5.64 -8.60 -2.24
N ARG A 73 -5.96 -7.91 -1.15
CA ARG A 73 -7.26 -8.05 -0.51
C ARG A 73 -8.40 -7.59 -1.42
N ALA A 74 -8.19 -6.48 -2.13
CA ALA A 74 -9.19 -5.97 -3.07
C ALA A 74 -9.43 -6.96 -4.20
N LEU A 75 -8.37 -7.56 -4.74
CA LEU A 75 -8.48 -8.55 -5.80
C LEU A 75 -9.20 -9.81 -5.31
N ASP A 76 -8.92 -10.24 -4.08
CA ASP A 76 -9.64 -11.37 -3.48
C ASP A 76 -11.13 -11.05 -3.33
N LYS A 77 -11.46 -9.84 -2.93
CA LYS A 77 -12.86 -9.43 -2.81
C LYS A 77 -13.56 -9.42 -4.16
N MET A 78 -12.85 -9.03 -5.22
CA MET A 78 -13.43 -9.11 -6.57
C MET A 78 -13.75 -10.55 -6.94
N ALA A 79 -12.85 -11.48 -6.59
CA ALA A 79 -13.07 -12.90 -6.85
C ALA A 79 -14.23 -13.46 -6.04
N ASN A 80 -14.44 -12.94 -4.82
CA ASN A 80 -15.50 -13.40 -3.93
C ASN A 80 -16.82 -12.66 -4.11
N GLY A 81 -16.85 -11.62 -4.93
CA GLY A 81 -18.04 -10.82 -5.15
C GLY A 81 -18.35 -9.83 -4.03
N THR A 82 -17.37 -9.51 -3.20
CA THR A 82 -17.56 -8.58 -2.07
C THR A 82 -16.81 -7.26 -2.27
N TYR A 83 -16.25 -7.04 -3.45
CA TYR A 83 -15.53 -5.80 -3.73
C TYR A 83 -16.47 -4.60 -3.66
N GLY A 84 -15.99 -3.52 -3.06
CA GLY A 84 -16.77 -2.29 -2.94
C GLY A 84 -17.67 -2.24 -1.73
N VAL A 85 -17.57 -3.21 -0.83
CA VAL A 85 -18.31 -3.22 0.43
C VAL A 85 -17.35 -2.88 1.56
N CYS A 86 -17.75 -1.90 2.38
CA CYS A 86 -16.94 -1.49 3.54
C CYS A 86 -16.78 -2.66 4.50
N GLU A 87 -15.55 -2.94 4.90
CA GLU A 87 -15.26 -4.04 5.82
C GLU A 87 -15.81 -3.81 7.23
N ARG A 88 -16.06 -2.57 7.57
CA ARG A 88 -16.49 -2.24 8.93
C ARG A 88 -17.99 -2.10 9.08
N CYS A 89 -18.63 -1.32 8.21
CA CYS A 89 -20.07 -1.09 8.31
C CYS A 89 -20.91 -1.91 7.32
N GLN A 90 -20.26 -2.62 6.41
CA GLN A 90 -20.90 -3.47 5.41
C GLN A 90 -21.73 -2.71 4.38
N GLU A 91 -21.62 -1.40 4.34
CA GLU A 91 -22.29 -0.60 3.33
C GLU A 91 -21.42 -0.41 2.11
N ALA A 92 -22.04 -0.04 1.00
CA ALA A 92 -21.32 0.17 -0.25
C ALA A 92 -20.37 1.35 -0.13
N ILE A 93 -19.15 1.18 -0.64
CA ILE A 93 -18.19 2.28 -0.76
C ILE A 93 -18.56 3.08 -2.00
N ASP A 94 -18.52 4.41 -1.87
CA ASP A 94 -18.81 5.31 -2.98
C ASP A 94 -17.94 4.97 -4.19
N PRO A 95 -18.53 4.78 -5.37
CA PRO A 95 -17.76 4.50 -6.59
C PRO A 95 -16.67 5.54 -6.89
N ALA A 96 -16.92 6.81 -6.55
CA ALA A 96 -15.93 7.85 -6.74
C ALA A 96 -14.69 7.62 -5.89
N ARG A 97 -14.89 7.12 -4.64
CA ARG A 97 -13.78 6.76 -3.77
C ARG A 97 -13.00 5.58 -4.33
N LEU A 98 -13.70 4.59 -4.85
CA LEU A 98 -13.06 3.41 -5.46
C LEU A 98 -12.33 3.77 -6.75
N LYS A 99 -12.80 4.78 -7.47
CA LYS A 99 -12.09 5.27 -8.65
C LYS A 99 -10.77 5.92 -8.25
N ALA A 100 -10.79 6.70 -7.17
CA ALA A 100 -9.58 7.37 -6.67
C ALA A 100 -8.65 6.40 -5.96
N GLN A 101 -9.20 5.45 -5.21
CA GLN A 101 -8.45 4.45 -4.47
C GLN A 101 -9.08 3.08 -4.68
N PRO A 102 -8.74 2.39 -5.76
CA PRO A 102 -9.34 1.07 -6.03
C PRO A 102 -9.10 0.04 -4.95
N HIS A 103 -8.08 0.22 -4.12
CA HIS A 103 -7.76 -0.68 -3.02
C HIS A 103 -8.40 -0.27 -1.68
N ALA A 104 -9.30 0.70 -1.68
CA ALA A 104 -9.98 1.12 -0.47
C ALA A 104 -10.83 -0.03 0.10
N THR A 105 -10.73 -0.25 1.39
CA THR A 105 -11.47 -1.30 2.10
C THR A 105 -12.54 -0.73 3.03
N LEU A 106 -12.49 0.57 3.27
CA LEU A 106 -13.42 1.26 4.16
C LEU A 106 -14.10 2.42 3.42
N CYS A 107 -15.33 2.71 3.80
CA CYS A 107 -16.00 3.91 3.32
C CYS A 107 -15.38 5.14 3.99
N MET A 108 -15.71 6.33 3.49
CA MET A 108 -15.16 7.58 4.04
C MET A 108 -15.44 7.74 5.51
N SER A 109 -16.67 7.42 5.92
CA SER A 109 -17.06 7.58 7.32
C SER A 109 -16.27 6.66 8.25
N CYS A 110 -16.11 5.40 7.87
CA CYS A 110 -15.36 4.46 8.68
C CYS A 110 -13.87 4.77 8.68
N GLN A 111 -13.35 5.22 7.56
CA GLN A 111 -11.95 5.64 7.49
C GLN A 111 -11.70 6.82 8.42
N ALA A 112 -12.59 7.81 8.40
CA ALA A 112 -12.46 8.98 9.26
C ALA A 112 -12.54 8.60 10.74
N ARG A 113 -13.43 7.67 11.09
CA ARG A 113 -13.55 7.19 12.47
C ARG A 113 -12.29 6.47 12.92
N LEU A 114 -11.71 5.68 12.05
CA LEU A 114 -10.48 4.97 12.37
C LEU A 114 -9.35 5.95 12.63
N GLU A 115 -9.22 6.96 11.80
CA GLU A 115 -8.18 7.98 11.95
C GLU A 115 -8.39 8.80 13.22
N GLN A 116 -9.63 9.18 13.52
CA GLN A 116 -9.95 9.89 14.76
C GLN A 116 -9.67 9.05 15.99
N GLY A 117 -10.03 7.76 15.92
CA GLY A 117 -9.76 6.85 17.01
C GLY A 117 -8.27 6.71 17.28
N SER A 118 -7.46 6.71 16.23
CA SER A 118 -6.00 6.63 16.36
C SER A 118 -5.40 7.90 16.94
N SER A 119 -5.97 9.06 16.59
CA SER A 119 -5.44 10.34 17.03
C SER A 119 -5.91 10.77 18.41
N SER A 120 -6.97 10.15 18.93
CA SER A 120 -7.51 10.52 20.23
C SER A 120 -6.84 9.81 21.40
N ARG A 121 -5.78 9.07 21.14
CA ARG A 121 -5.05 8.34 22.18
C ARG A 121 -3.61 8.84 22.33
#